data_97c138e4eae5269faa7fd4e88a508352
#
_entry.id   97c138e4eae5269faa7fd4e88a508352
#
_cell.length_a   1.000
_cell.length_b   1.000
_cell.length_c   1.000
_cell.angle_alpha   90.00
_cell.angle_beta   90.00
_cell.angle_gamma   90.00
#
_symmetry.space_group_name_H-M   'P 1'
#
loop_
_entity.id
_entity.type
_entity.pdbx_description
1 polymer ?
#
loop_
_entity_poly.entity_id
_entity_poly.type
_entity_poly.pdbx_seq_one_letter_code
_entity_poly.pdbx_strand_id
1 'polypeptide(L)'
;MDRIICREEAVKVSVRDKYAFVGVGLTKQGKVPELSANELGAQAILSALEDSGMKKNEIDGYIFQPGIGGGPVGNAPVWAAGVPAKFCWEMQSGGATGISTVAAAIGAMEAGLCSACILLHASSASSIGVVVGAGGDQRSTHGAYGYYAPISVAAGIARRWMHLYGLTKRQLGSVALTLREYANKRPEAVMHAKQMTMEDYLNSRMIVEPMAVADCCLVNDGAVALIITSRERAKDCKKRPVYVMGYGVDHSGREVSRSSEAIWHWDGFVTEKAKETAFQTAGITLTDVDVAEMYDAFTIFLLAQLESYGICGRGEAGAFVEAGNLRLGGKWPSNTSGTELSWSYLQGFTHLTEGIRQMRGESGECQVNGAEIAMVTGLGGMMEPGTGSGAACCILRR
;
A
#
# COMPACT_ATOMS: atom_id res chain seq x y z
N MET A 1 34.51 2.42 33.89
CA MET A 1 33.13 2.67 33.35
C MET A 1 32.86 1.56 32.35
N ASP A 2 32.37 0.44 32.88
CA ASP A 2 32.14 -0.78 32.09
C ASP A 2 30.91 -0.57 31.20
N ARG A 3 31.10 -0.74 29.91
CA ARG A 3 30.00 -0.77 28.95
C ARG A 3 29.22 -2.07 29.20
N ILE A 4 28.03 -1.91 29.75
CA ILE A 4 27.03 -2.97 29.76
C ILE A 4 26.68 -3.23 28.28
N ILE A 5 27.32 -4.24 27.71
CA ILE A 5 26.91 -4.79 26.41
C ILE A 5 25.75 -5.73 26.73
N CYS A 6 24.51 -5.20 26.71
CA CYS A 6 23.35 -6.05 26.57
C CYS A 6 23.44 -6.76 25.22
N ARG A 7 23.88 -8.01 25.20
CA ARG A 7 23.56 -8.91 24.11
C ARG A 7 22.08 -9.22 24.22
N GLU A 8 21.27 -8.43 23.55
CA GLU A 8 19.89 -8.81 23.27
C GLU A 8 19.94 -10.03 22.33
N GLU A 9 19.77 -11.21 22.87
CA GLU A 9 19.16 -12.29 22.12
C GLU A 9 17.74 -11.83 21.86
N ALA A 10 17.52 -11.20 20.69
CA ALA A 10 16.19 -10.85 20.23
C ALA A 10 15.36 -12.14 20.22
N VAL A 11 14.37 -12.20 21.09
CA VAL A 11 13.38 -13.29 21.06
C VAL A 11 12.79 -13.24 19.66
N LYS A 12 13.21 -14.16 18.80
CA LYS A 12 12.64 -14.31 17.44
C LYS A 12 11.23 -14.87 17.61
N VAL A 13 10.27 -13.97 17.82
CA VAL A 13 8.86 -14.32 17.72
C VAL A 13 8.63 -14.66 16.25
N SER A 14 8.66 -15.95 15.94
CA SER A 14 8.32 -16.40 14.58
C SER A 14 6.83 -16.17 14.38
N VAL A 15 6.48 -15.15 13.60
CA VAL A 15 5.09 -14.87 13.19
C VAL A 15 4.67 -15.65 11.95
N ARG A 16 5.60 -16.38 11.35
CA ARG A 16 5.38 -17.10 10.10
C ARG A 16 4.19 -18.05 10.23
N ASP A 17 3.17 -17.78 9.41
CA ASP A 17 1.94 -18.56 9.31
C ASP A 17 1.08 -18.66 10.59
N LYS A 18 1.34 -17.84 11.60
CA LYS A 18 0.52 -17.81 12.82
C LYS A 18 -0.76 -17.01 12.67
N TYR A 19 -0.79 -16.09 11.73
CA TYR A 19 -1.90 -15.16 11.49
C TYR A 19 -2.32 -15.22 10.04
N ALA A 20 -3.61 -14.99 9.79
CA ALA A 20 -4.16 -15.03 8.45
C ALA A 20 -5.26 -13.99 8.25
N PHE A 21 -5.32 -13.45 7.05
CA PHE A 21 -6.47 -12.70 6.57
C PHE A 21 -7.61 -13.66 6.23
N VAL A 22 -8.79 -13.36 6.76
CA VAL A 22 -9.98 -14.20 6.60
C VAL A 22 -11.16 -13.45 5.99
N GLY A 23 -11.17 -12.12 6.03
CA GLY A 23 -12.24 -11.29 5.50
C GLY A 23 -11.70 -10.12 4.68
N VAL A 24 -12.34 -9.83 3.56
CA VAL A 24 -12.12 -8.67 2.70
C VAL A 24 -13.47 -8.03 2.41
N GLY A 25 -13.63 -6.78 2.79
CA GLY A 25 -14.83 -6.01 2.51
C GLY A 25 -14.48 -4.72 1.77
N LEU A 26 -15.13 -4.49 0.65
CA LEU A 26 -14.98 -3.30 -0.17
C LEU A 26 -16.32 -2.62 -0.38
N THR A 27 -16.32 -1.31 -0.45
CA THR A 27 -17.47 -0.52 -0.91
C THR A 27 -17.30 -0.15 -2.37
N LYS A 28 -18.31 0.51 -2.95
CA LYS A 28 -18.16 1.23 -4.20
C LYS A 28 -17.01 2.22 -4.09
N GLN A 29 -16.20 2.29 -5.13
CA GLN A 29 -15.07 3.21 -5.25
C GLN A 29 -15.40 4.33 -6.26
N GLY A 30 -14.81 5.50 -6.07
CA GLY A 30 -15.00 6.63 -6.98
C GLY A 30 -15.61 7.84 -6.29
N LYS A 31 -16.70 8.39 -6.81
CA LYS A 31 -17.43 9.49 -6.18
C LYS A 31 -18.74 8.98 -5.56
N VAL A 32 -18.85 9.07 -4.24
CA VAL A 32 -19.98 8.55 -3.44
C VAL A 32 -20.46 9.63 -2.45
N PRO A 33 -21.04 10.74 -2.96
CA PRO A 33 -21.35 11.90 -2.13
C PRO A 33 -22.47 11.66 -1.12
N GLU A 34 -23.24 10.59 -1.28
CA GLU A 34 -24.33 10.20 -0.39
C GLU A 34 -23.89 9.54 0.93
N LEU A 35 -22.61 9.16 1.04
CA LEU A 35 -22.09 8.47 2.22
C LEU A 35 -20.88 9.20 2.80
N SER A 36 -20.85 9.30 4.10
CA SER A 36 -19.65 9.72 4.85
C SER A 36 -18.62 8.59 4.92
N ALA A 37 -17.36 8.93 5.23
CA ALA A 37 -16.32 7.91 5.46
C ALA A 37 -16.70 6.93 6.58
N ASN A 38 -17.44 7.36 7.61
CA ASN A 38 -17.89 6.47 8.67
C ASN A 38 -18.90 5.42 8.15
N GLU A 39 -19.84 5.84 7.30
CA GLU A 39 -20.83 4.95 6.70
C GLU A 39 -20.19 3.99 5.69
N LEU A 40 -19.29 4.52 4.85
CA LEU A 40 -18.48 3.68 3.96
C LEU A 40 -17.67 2.65 4.75
N GLY A 41 -17.02 3.08 5.84
CA GLY A 41 -16.28 2.20 6.73
C GLY A 41 -17.15 1.10 7.34
N ALA A 42 -18.35 1.46 7.84
CA ALA A 42 -19.29 0.49 8.39
C ALA A 42 -19.76 -0.53 7.33
N GLN A 43 -20.04 -0.09 6.10
CA GLN A 43 -20.39 -1.00 5.01
C GLN A 43 -19.25 -1.96 4.66
N ALA A 44 -18.00 -1.46 4.59
CA ALA A 44 -16.83 -2.30 4.35
C ALA A 44 -16.64 -3.34 5.47
N ILE A 45 -16.84 -2.95 6.74
CA ILE A 45 -16.79 -3.86 7.89
C ILE A 45 -17.84 -4.98 7.76
N LEU A 46 -19.08 -4.62 7.46
CA LEU A 46 -20.15 -5.60 7.29
C LEU A 46 -19.86 -6.56 6.13
N SER A 47 -19.35 -6.05 5.01
CA SER A 47 -18.92 -6.86 3.87
C SER A 47 -17.77 -7.81 4.24
N ALA A 48 -16.78 -7.36 5.02
CA ALA A 48 -15.68 -8.22 5.47
C ALA A 48 -16.15 -9.33 6.45
N LEU A 49 -17.14 -9.04 7.30
CA LEU A 49 -17.77 -10.04 8.16
C LEU A 49 -18.52 -11.09 7.35
N GLU A 50 -19.25 -10.68 6.32
CA GLU A 50 -19.94 -11.60 5.40
C GLU A 50 -18.96 -12.49 4.62
N ASP A 51 -17.86 -11.90 4.14
CA ASP A 51 -16.79 -12.60 3.42
C ASP A 51 -16.11 -13.65 4.30
N SER A 52 -15.76 -13.29 5.53
CA SER A 52 -15.13 -14.20 6.49
C SER A 52 -16.08 -15.24 7.10
N GLY A 53 -17.38 -14.94 7.18
CA GLY A 53 -18.37 -15.70 7.94
C GLY A 53 -18.27 -15.49 9.47
N MET A 54 -17.40 -14.61 9.94
CA MET A 54 -17.26 -14.29 11.36
C MET A 54 -18.45 -13.47 11.87
N LYS A 55 -18.83 -13.69 13.13
CA LYS A 55 -19.87 -12.91 13.81
C LYS A 55 -19.30 -11.63 14.39
N LYS A 56 -20.12 -10.61 14.53
CA LYS A 56 -19.72 -9.31 15.08
C LYS A 56 -19.05 -9.39 16.46
N ASN A 57 -19.54 -10.28 17.32
CA ASN A 57 -19.03 -10.48 18.66
C ASN A 57 -17.74 -11.31 18.74
N GLU A 58 -17.26 -11.82 17.62
CA GLU A 58 -15.97 -12.50 17.52
C GLU A 58 -14.83 -11.55 17.17
N ILE A 59 -15.14 -10.30 16.84
CA ILE A 59 -14.18 -9.23 16.59
C ILE A 59 -14.05 -8.37 17.84
N ASP A 60 -12.84 -8.25 18.35
CA ASP A 60 -12.51 -7.49 19.56
C ASP A 60 -11.43 -6.43 19.35
N GLY A 61 -10.79 -6.40 18.15
CA GLY A 61 -9.80 -5.41 17.74
C GLY A 61 -10.22 -4.58 16.53
N TYR A 62 -9.78 -3.32 16.51
CA TYR A 62 -10.02 -2.38 15.42
C TYR A 62 -8.83 -1.43 15.27
N ILE A 63 -8.22 -1.41 14.09
CA ILE A 63 -7.17 -0.47 13.74
C ILE A 63 -7.59 0.25 12.46
N PHE A 64 -7.53 1.57 12.48
CA PHE A 64 -7.98 2.35 11.34
C PHE A 64 -7.01 3.47 10.97
N GLN A 65 -7.08 3.86 9.71
CA GLN A 65 -6.38 5.02 9.20
C GLN A 65 -7.34 6.21 9.12
N PRO A 66 -6.97 7.39 9.66
CA PRO A 66 -7.82 8.57 9.67
C PRO A 66 -8.01 9.22 8.28
N GLY A 67 -7.30 8.72 7.25
CA GLY A 67 -7.36 9.27 5.89
C GLY A 67 -6.60 10.58 5.72
N ILE A 68 -6.56 11.07 4.47
CA ILE A 68 -6.00 12.39 4.12
C ILE A 68 -7.17 13.35 3.95
N GLY A 69 -7.81 13.73 5.04
CA GLY A 69 -9.06 14.50 5.02
C GLY A 69 -10.28 13.64 4.68
N GLY A 70 -11.40 13.85 5.37
CA GLY A 70 -12.63 13.10 5.16
C GLY A 70 -12.53 11.61 5.45
N GLY A 71 -11.65 11.21 6.36
CA GLY A 71 -11.53 9.83 6.84
C GLY A 71 -12.48 9.51 8.00
N PRO A 72 -12.45 8.27 8.52
CA PRO A 72 -13.25 7.84 9.65
C PRO A 72 -12.89 8.59 10.93
N VAL A 73 -13.85 8.73 11.81
CA VAL A 73 -13.68 9.40 13.11
C VAL A 73 -13.76 8.37 14.22
N GLY A 74 -12.62 8.07 14.84
CA GLY A 74 -12.53 7.16 15.97
C GLY A 74 -13.25 5.84 15.73
N ASN A 75 -14.09 5.43 16.67
CA ASN A 75 -14.84 4.18 16.65
C ASN A 75 -16.19 4.25 15.88
N ALA A 76 -16.51 5.35 15.23
CA ALA A 76 -17.81 5.51 14.57
C ALA A 76 -18.13 4.40 13.56
N PRO A 77 -17.20 3.94 12.68
CA PRO A 77 -17.49 2.84 11.76
C PRO A 77 -17.83 1.51 12.45
N VAL A 78 -17.09 1.11 13.48
CA VAL A 78 -17.36 -0.16 14.19
C VAL A 78 -18.65 -0.07 15.01
N TRP A 79 -18.97 1.08 15.59
CA TRP A 79 -20.25 1.28 16.28
C TRP A 79 -21.42 1.21 15.30
N ALA A 80 -21.32 1.88 14.14
CA ALA A 80 -22.34 1.83 13.11
C ALA A 80 -22.53 0.41 12.55
N ALA A 81 -21.46 -0.37 12.44
CA ALA A 81 -21.50 -1.78 12.06
C ALA A 81 -22.05 -2.70 13.19
N GLY A 82 -22.14 -2.22 14.41
CA GLY A 82 -22.56 -2.97 15.59
C GLY A 82 -21.49 -4.01 16.05
N VAL A 83 -20.20 -3.68 15.87
CA VAL A 83 -19.07 -4.52 16.28
C VAL A 83 -18.57 -4.05 17.66
N PRO A 84 -18.51 -4.92 18.69
CA PRO A 84 -18.11 -4.55 20.04
C PRO A 84 -16.59 -4.56 20.24
N ALA A 85 -15.82 -3.88 19.36
CA ALA A 85 -14.38 -3.79 19.48
C ALA A 85 -13.97 -3.17 20.82
N LYS A 86 -13.07 -3.85 21.54
CA LYS A 86 -12.55 -3.43 22.85
C LYS A 86 -11.19 -2.76 22.74
N PHE A 87 -10.42 -3.14 21.73
CA PHE A 87 -9.13 -2.58 21.39
C PHE A 87 -9.26 -1.72 20.16
N CYS A 88 -8.79 -0.48 20.20
CA CYS A 88 -8.87 0.45 19.08
C CYS A 88 -7.58 1.27 18.99
N TRP A 89 -6.96 1.26 17.79
CA TRP A 89 -5.84 2.15 17.46
C TRP A 89 -6.09 2.92 16.18
N GLU A 90 -5.69 4.19 16.21
CA GLU A 90 -5.52 5.01 15.02
C GLU A 90 -4.07 4.93 14.57
N MET A 91 -3.82 4.71 13.26
CA MET A 91 -2.48 4.62 12.71
C MET A 91 -2.36 5.39 11.40
N GLN A 92 -1.28 6.16 11.27
CA GLN A 92 -0.97 6.93 10.07
C GLN A 92 0.51 6.78 9.72
N SER A 93 0.79 6.15 8.59
CA SER A 93 2.12 5.94 8.02
C SER A 93 2.13 6.18 6.50
N GLY A 94 1.25 7.08 6.02
CA GLY A 94 1.07 7.30 4.58
C GLY A 94 0.73 6.00 3.85
N GLY A 95 1.32 5.77 2.68
CA GLY A 95 1.09 4.54 1.91
C GLY A 95 1.67 3.26 2.50
N ALA A 96 2.44 3.34 3.59
CA ALA A 96 2.86 2.17 4.37
C ALA A 96 1.81 1.72 5.39
N THR A 97 0.71 2.48 5.57
CA THR A 97 -0.26 2.25 6.66
C THR A 97 -0.90 0.87 6.55
N GLY A 98 -1.29 0.42 5.36
CA GLY A 98 -1.92 -0.88 5.19
C GLY A 98 -1.11 -2.01 5.85
N ILE A 99 0.19 -2.08 5.59
CA ILE A 99 1.07 -3.11 6.15
C ILE A 99 1.42 -2.81 7.62
N SER A 100 1.59 -1.53 7.98
CA SER A 100 1.85 -1.14 9.37
C SER A 100 0.71 -1.56 10.29
N THR A 101 -0.54 -1.50 9.82
CA THR A 101 -1.70 -2.00 10.58
C THR A 101 -1.66 -3.52 10.78
N VAL A 102 -1.10 -4.28 9.82
CA VAL A 102 -0.87 -5.73 9.98
C VAL A 102 0.10 -6.00 11.12
N ALA A 103 1.24 -5.29 11.13
CA ALA A 103 2.24 -5.41 12.19
C ALA A 103 1.65 -5.05 13.57
N ALA A 104 0.87 -3.97 13.63
CA ALA A 104 0.20 -3.53 14.85
C ALA A 104 -0.85 -4.54 15.34
N ALA A 105 -1.66 -5.09 14.44
CA ALA A 105 -2.68 -6.09 14.79
C ALA A 105 -2.04 -7.38 15.31
N ILE A 106 -0.98 -7.87 14.68
CA ILE A 106 -0.24 -9.04 15.15
C ILE A 106 0.38 -8.77 16.52
N GLY A 107 1.02 -7.60 16.71
CA GLY A 107 1.55 -7.19 18.00
C GLY A 107 0.49 -7.12 19.09
N ALA A 108 -0.69 -6.58 18.80
CA ALA A 108 -1.82 -6.53 19.73
C ALA A 108 -2.35 -7.92 20.09
N MET A 109 -2.43 -8.84 19.11
CA MET A 109 -2.85 -10.22 19.34
C MET A 109 -1.81 -10.99 20.17
N GLU A 110 -0.51 -10.85 19.89
CA GLU A 110 0.57 -11.44 20.69
C GLU A 110 0.58 -10.90 22.14
N ALA A 111 0.20 -9.65 22.34
CA ALA A 111 0.05 -9.03 23.66
C ALA A 111 -1.28 -9.39 24.36
N GLY A 112 -2.17 -10.15 23.74
CA GLY A 112 -3.46 -10.53 24.29
C GLY A 112 -4.49 -9.39 24.36
N LEU A 113 -4.29 -8.29 23.63
CA LEU A 113 -5.21 -7.15 23.60
C LEU A 113 -6.45 -7.42 22.74
N CYS A 114 -6.31 -8.26 21.73
CA CYS A 114 -7.41 -8.73 20.89
C CYS A 114 -7.11 -10.12 20.32
N SER A 115 -8.11 -10.77 19.75
CA SER A 115 -8.01 -12.10 19.13
C SER A 115 -8.37 -12.11 17.65
N ALA A 116 -9.13 -11.12 17.19
CA ALA A 116 -9.42 -10.85 15.80
C ALA A 116 -9.55 -9.35 15.58
N CYS A 117 -8.90 -8.84 14.57
CA CYS A 117 -8.78 -7.41 14.34
C CYS A 117 -9.31 -7.02 12.95
N ILE A 118 -10.11 -5.95 12.91
CA ILE A 118 -10.46 -5.24 11.68
C ILE A 118 -9.39 -4.21 11.40
N LEU A 119 -8.88 -4.19 10.17
CA LEU A 119 -8.03 -3.14 9.63
C LEU A 119 -8.86 -2.34 8.63
N LEU A 120 -9.03 -1.03 8.85
CA LEU A 120 -9.93 -0.19 8.05
C LEU A 120 -9.19 1.00 7.43
N HIS A 121 -9.46 1.21 6.15
CA HIS A 121 -9.33 2.52 5.50
C HIS A 121 -10.68 2.92 4.92
N ALA A 122 -11.05 4.18 5.12
CA ALA A 122 -12.22 4.79 4.50
C ALA A 122 -11.93 6.25 4.16
N SER A 123 -12.51 6.73 3.07
CA SER A 123 -12.32 8.11 2.60
C SER A 123 -13.58 8.63 1.90
N SER A 124 -13.89 9.90 2.10
CA SER A 124 -14.84 10.69 1.31
C SER A 124 -14.14 11.88 0.62
N ALA A 125 -12.84 11.75 0.37
CA ALA A 125 -11.98 12.84 -0.10
C ALA A 125 -12.44 13.49 -1.41
N SER A 126 -12.93 12.68 -2.36
CA SER A 126 -13.43 13.20 -3.64
C SER A 126 -14.70 14.02 -3.47
N SER A 127 -15.63 13.55 -2.64
CA SER A 127 -16.94 14.23 -2.43
C SER A 127 -16.82 15.53 -1.65
N ILE A 128 -15.88 15.61 -0.70
CA ILE A 128 -15.63 16.86 0.06
C ILE A 128 -14.61 17.79 -0.62
N GLY A 129 -14.11 17.41 -1.80
CA GLY A 129 -13.24 18.26 -2.61
C GLY A 129 -11.81 18.40 -2.05
N VAL A 130 -11.28 17.38 -1.38
CA VAL A 130 -9.89 17.38 -0.95
C VAL A 130 -8.97 17.42 -2.17
N VAL A 131 -8.12 18.43 -2.21
CA VAL A 131 -7.03 18.51 -3.18
C VAL A 131 -5.79 17.95 -2.50
N VAL A 132 -5.47 16.70 -2.80
CA VAL A 132 -4.25 16.06 -2.28
C VAL A 132 -3.05 16.83 -2.80
N GLY A 133 -2.30 17.41 -1.86
CA GLY A 133 -1.10 18.17 -2.19
C GLY A 133 -1.23 19.69 -2.20
N ALA A 134 -2.39 20.26 -1.90
CA ALA A 134 -2.56 21.70 -1.78
C ALA A 134 -2.12 22.28 -0.42
N GLY A 135 -1.64 21.46 0.52
CA GLY A 135 -1.46 21.84 1.92
C GLY A 135 -0.07 21.66 2.52
N GLY A 136 1.00 21.58 1.73
CA GLY A 136 2.34 21.58 2.29
C GLY A 136 2.62 22.86 3.10
N ASP A 137 3.28 22.73 4.25
CA ASP A 137 3.65 23.91 5.06
C ASP A 137 4.65 24.78 4.29
N GLN A 138 4.13 25.89 3.79
CA GLN A 138 4.93 26.91 3.08
C GLN A 138 6.04 27.50 3.96
N ARG A 139 5.94 27.32 5.28
CA ARG A 139 6.93 27.76 6.26
C ARG A 139 8.04 26.73 6.49
N SER A 140 7.87 25.49 5.97
CA SER A 140 8.94 24.50 6.01
C SER A 140 10.10 24.91 5.12
N THR A 141 11.30 24.44 5.42
CA THR A 141 12.48 24.66 4.58
C THR A 141 12.25 24.24 3.13
N HIS A 142 11.51 23.16 2.93
CA HIS A 142 11.19 22.64 1.59
C HIS A 142 10.10 23.46 0.90
N GLY A 143 9.14 23.97 1.66
CA GLY A 143 8.14 24.91 1.17
C GLY A 143 8.78 26.17 0.59
N ALA A 144 9.86 26.69 1.22
CA ALA A 144 10.62 27.82 0.71
C ALA A 144 11.23 27.59 -0.68
N TYR A 145 11.46 26.31 -1.06
CA TYR A 145 11.94 25.90 -2.39
C TYR A 145 10.86 25.37 -3.31
N GLY A 146 9.59 25.53 -2.96
CA GLY A 146 8.46 25.11 -3.80
C GLY A 146 8.05 23.63 -3.66
N TYR A 147 8.59 22.90 -2.71
CA TYR A 147 8.19 21.51 -2.45
C TYR A 147 6.99 21.48 -1.49
N TYR A 148 5.79 21.73 -2.02
CA TYR A 148 4.56 21.85 -1.21
C TYR A 148 3.76 20.56 -1.07
N ALA A 149 4.11 19.52 -1.84
CA ALA A 149 3.26 18.35 -1.96
C ALA A 149 4.07 17.11 -2.35
N PRO A 150 3.57 15.90 -2.11
CA PRO A 150 4.23 14.65 -2.49
C PRO A 150 4.61 14.58 -3.96
N ILE A 151 3.80 15.18 -4.82
CA ILE A 151 4.10 15.24 -6.27
C ILE A 151 5.40 16.02 -6.58
N SER A 152 5.73 17.04 -5.79
CA SER A 152 6.99 17.77 -5.97
C SER A 152 8.20 16.89 -5.66
N VAL A 153 8.09 16.05 -4.63
CA VAL A 153 9.10 15.03 -4.29
C VAL A 153 9.21 13.99 -5.41
N ALA A 154 8.08 13.46 -5.87
CA ALA A 154 8.05 12.51 -6.99
C ALA A 154 8.68 13.09 -8.26
N ALA A 155 8.38 14.36 -8.58
CA ALA A 155 8.98 15.07 -9.71
C ALA A 155 10.50 15.23 -9.57
N GLY A 156 10.98 15.58 -8.38
CA GLY A 156 12.42 15.67 -8.10
C GLY A 156 13.13 14.33 -8.31
N ILE A 157 12.53 13.24 -7.85
CA ILE A 157 13.04 11.88 -8.05
C ILE A 157 13.05 11.53 -9.54
N ALA A 158 11.95 11.75 -10.24
CA ALA A 158 11.85 11.46 -11.68
C ALA A 158 12.91 12.25 -12.48
N ARG A 159 13.10 13.55 -12.19
CA ARG A 159 14.14 14.37 -12.80
C ARG A 159 15.54 13.80 -12.51
N ARG A 160 15.78 13.33 -11.30
CA ARG A 160 17.07 12.73 -10.93
C ARG A 160 17.33 11.45 -11.73
N TRP A 161 16.34 10.58 -11.88
CA TRP A 161 16.43 9.36 -12.72
C TRP A 161 16.64 9.69 -14.19
N MET A 162 15.94 10.71 -14.71
CA MET A 162 16.15 11.20 -16.08
C MET A 162 17.58 11.68 -16.30
N HIS A 163 18.14 12.41 -15.33
CA HIS A 163 19.52 12.93 -15.42
C HIS A 163 20.58 11.83 -15.32
N LEU A 164 20.45 10.92 -14.37
CA LEU A 164 21.47 9.91 -14.09
C LEU A 164 21.40 8.70 -15.02
N TYR A 165 20.19 8.28 -15.38
CA TYR A 165 19.97 6.99 -16.04
C TYR A 165 19.26 7.12 -17.38
N GLY A 166 18.93 8.32 -17.80
CA GLY A 166 18.24 8.55 -19.08
C GLY A 166 16.78 8.08 -19.08
N LEU A 167 16.13 7.99 -17.91
CA LEU A 167 14.70 7.66 -17.81
C LEU A 167 13.89 8.58 -18.71
N THR A 168 13.01 8.01 -19.51
CA THR A 168 12.18 8.77 -20.46
C THR A 168 10.75 8.94 -19.97
N LYS A 169 10.05 9.96 -20.49
CA LYS A 169 8.61 10.15 -20.21
C LYS A 169 7.78 8.95 -20.69
N ARG A 170 8.18 8.31 -21.81
CA ARG A 170 7.50 7.10 -22.30
C ARG A 170 7.63 5.91 -21.34
N GLN A 171 8.77 5.76 -20.68
CA GLN A 171 8.97 4.71 -19.68
C GLN A 171 8.12 4.93 -18.42
N LEU A 172 7.98 6.19 -17.96
CA LEU A 172 6.98 6.52 -16.91
C LEU A 172 5.57 6.18 -17.41
N GLY A 173 5.24 6.51 -18.67
CA GLY A 173 3.96 6.19 -19.29
C GLY A 173 3.68 4.70 -19.35
N SER A 174 4.70 3.87 -19.56
CA SER A 174 4.53 2.41 -19.59
C SER A 174 4.03 1.86 -18.23
N VAL A 175 4.40 2.49 -17.11
CA VAL A 175 3.82 2.18 -15.80
C VAL A 175 2.33 2.49 -15.80
N ALA A 176 1.97 3.75 -16.10
CA ALA A 176 0.57 4.20 -16.09
C ALA A 176 -0.33 3.37 -17.01
N LEU A 177 0.16 3.02 -18.20
CA LEU A 177 -0.57 2.20 -19.16
C LEU A 177 -0.77 0.77 -18.65
N THR A 178 0.26 0.14 -18.12
CA THR A 178 0.17 -1.23 -17.59
C THR A 178 -0.88 -1.32 -16.45
N LEU A 179 -0.86 -0.37 -15.53
CA LEU A 179 -1.82 -0.34 -14.45
C LEU A 179 -3.25 -0.01 -14.94
N ARG A 180 -3.37 0.82 -15.96
CA ARG A 180 -4.65 1.10 -16.61
C ARG A 180 -5.23 -0.14 -17.32
N GLU A 181 -4.39 -0.90 -18.01
CA GLU A 181 -4.79 -2.17 -18.65
C GLU A 181 -5.37 -3.17 -17.63
N TYR A 182 -4.78 -3.26 -16.43
CA TYR A 182 -5.31 -4.07 -15.35
C TYR A 182 -6.65 -3.54 -14.85
N ALA A 183 -6.75 -2.24 -14.58
CA ALA A 183 -7.99 -1.61 -14.12
C ALA A 183 -9.14 -1.77 -15.14
N ASN A 184 -8.84 -1.74 -16.44
CA ASN A 184 -9.85 -1.97 -17.48
C ASN A 184 -10.46 -3.37 -17.46
N LYS A 185 -9.81 -4.36 -16.83
CA LYS A 185 -10.33 -5.72 -16.61
C LYS A 185 -11.12 -5.87 -15.32
N ARG A 186 -11.22 -4.82 -14.52
CA ARG A 186 -11.89 -4.85 -13.21
C ARG A 186 -13.09 -3.93 -13.17
N PRO A 187 -14.32 -4.45 -13.17
CA PRO A 187 -15.54 -3.65 -13.16
C PRO A 187 -15.64 -2.66 -11.98
N GLU A 188 -15.06 -3.00 -10.84
CA GLU A 188 -15.05 -2.16 -9.65
C GLU A 188 -13.97 -1.07 -9.65
N ALA A 189 -13.09 -1.05 -10.64
CA ALA A 189 -12.03 -0.03 -10.74
C ALA A 189 -12.60 1.33 -11.17
N VAL A 190 -12.15 2.39 -10.51
CA VAL A 190 -12.56 3.77 -10.84
C VAL A 190 -12.29 4.11 -12.31
N MET A 191 -11.21 3.56 -12.87
CA MET A 191 -10.82 3.79 -14.26
C MET A 191 -11.23 2.65 -15.21
N HIS A 192 -12.10 1.72 -14.79
CA HIS A 192 -12.52 0.57 -15.60
C HIS A 192 -12.91 0.94 -17.05
N ALA A 193 -13.77 1.93 -17.22
CA ALA A 193 -14.27 2.34 -18.54
C ALA A 193 -13.35 3.32 -19.30
N LYS A 194 -12.21 3.71 -18.69
CA LYS A 194 -11.32 4.73 -19.26
C LYS A 194 -10.04 4.09 -19.77
N GLN A 195 -10.01 3.73 -21.03
CA GLN A 195 -8.76 3.32 -21.69
C GLN A 195 -7.77 4.48 -21.76
N MET A 196 -6.50 4.17 -21.90
CA MET A 196 -5.43 5.16 -22.07
C MET A 196 -4.38 4.64 -23.06
N THR A 197 -4.08 5.44 -24.05
CA THR A 197 -2.98 5.22 -24.99
C THR A 197 -1.72 5.96 -24.53
N MET A 198 -0.57 5.64 -25.13
CA MET A 198 0.66 6.39 -24.85
C MET A 198 0.53 7.86 -25.29
N GLU A 199 -0.24 8.14 -26.34
CA GLU A 199 -0.52 9.50 -26.78
C GLU A 199 -1.35 10.27 -25.73
N ASP A 200 -2.40 9.66 -25.19
CA ASP A 200 -3.20 10.23 -24.09
C ASP A 200 -2.32 10.55 -22.87
N TYR A 201 -1.42 9.62 -22.53
CA TYR A 201 -0.49 9.83 -21.42
C TYR A 201 0.45 11.02 -21.68
N LEU A 202 1.08 11.09 -22.86
CA LEU A 202 2.02 12.16 -23.23
C LEU A 202 1.34 13.53 -23.29
N ASN A 203 0.05 13.58 -23.64
CA ASN A 203 -0.79 14.77 -23.68
C ASN A 203 -1.47 15.08 -22.33
N SER A 204 -1.25 14.25 -21.31
CA SER A 204 -1.84 14.47 -19.99
C SER A 204 -1.36 15.80 -19.37
N ARG A 205 -2.29 16.52 -18.73
CA ARG A 205 -2.01 17.82 -18.12
C ARG A 205 -0.86 17.73 -17.11
N MET A 206 0.18 18.53 -17.35
CA MET A 206 1.32 18.64 -16.45
C MET A 206 0.90 19.27 -15.11
N ILE A 207 1.42 18.73 -14.01
CA ILE A 207 1.24 19.28 -12.66
C ILE A 207 2.55 19.88 -12.15
N VAL A 208 3.60 19.07 -12.05
CA VAL A 208 4.97 19.48 -11.70
C VAL A 208 5.91 18.71 -12.60
N GLU A 209 6.61 19.37 -13.49
CA GLU A 209 7.46 18.70 -14.49
C GLU A 209 8.51 17.76 -13.85
N PRO A 210 8.62 16.47 -14.28
CA PRO A 210 7.99 15.86 -15.44
C PRO A 210 6.65 15.14 -15.16
N MET A 211 6.06 15.30 -13.98
CA MET A 211 4.87 14.58 -13.54
C MET A 211 3.57 15.24 -14.03
N ALA A 212 2.75 14.46 -14.71
CA ALA A 212 1.42 14.84 -15.19
C ALA A 212 0.32 14.16 -14.35
N VAL A 213 -0.95 14.49 -14.61
CA VAL A 213 -2.11 13.86 -13.93
C VAL A 213 -2.06 12.34 -14.04
N ALA A 214 -1.68 11.79 -15.21
CA ALA A 214 -1.58 10.35 -15.43
C ALA A 214 -0.44 9.66 -14.66
N ASP A 215 0.46 10.41 -14.06
CA ASP A 215 1.52 9.90 -13.18
C ASP A 215 1.09 9.79 -11.72
N CYS A 216 -0.11 10.28 -11.37
CA CYS A 216 -0.56 10.44 -9.99
C CYS A 216 -1.66 9.45 -9.65
N CYS A 217 -1.69 9.02 -8.39
CA CYS A 217 -2.79 8.25 -7.83
C CYS A 217 -4.12 9.00 -7.91
N LEU A 218 -5.19 8.24 -7.79
CA LEU A 218 -6.56 8.75 -7.79
C LEU A 218 -6.85 9.56 -6.51
N VAL A 219 -7.89 10.37 -6.59
CA VAL A 219 -8.60 10.91 -5.42
C VAL A 219 -10.02 10.41 -5.51
N ASN A 220 -10.42 9.54 -4.60
CA ASN A 220 -11.73 8.90 -4.64
C ASN A 220 -12.32 8.74 -3.23
N ASP A 221 -13.62 8.47 -3.19
CA ASP A 221 -14.31 7.97 -2.03
C ASP A 221 -14.32 6.45 -2.08
N GLY A 222 -14.42 5.83 -0.91
CA GLY A 222 -14.50 4.40 -0.78
C GLY A 222 -13.89 3.91 0.53
N ALA A 223 -14.13 2.64 0.83
CA ALA A 223 -13.58 2.00 2.00
C ALA A 223 -13.17 0.56 1.70
N VAL A 224 -12.21 0.08 2.51
CA VAL A 224 -11.82 -1.31 2.60
C VAL A 224 -11.66 -1.70 4.07
N ALA A 225 -12.19 -2.86 4.43
CA ALA A 225 -11.98 -3.50 5.71
C ALA A 225 -11.37 -4.88 5.49
N LEU A 226 -10.33 -5.19 6.23
CA LEU A 226 -9.67 -6.49 6.23
C LEU A 226 -9.80 -7.09 7.63
N ILE A 227 -10.07 -8.40 7.73
CA ILE A 227 -10.09 -9.10 9.01
C ILE A 227 -8.90 -10.03 9.08
N ILE A 228 -8.11 -9.88 10.15
CA ILE A 228 -6.98 -10.74 10.49
C ILE A 228 -7.21 -11.42 11.85
N THR A 229 -6.85 -12.69 11.94
CA THR A 229 -6.98 -13.49 13.17
C THR A 229 -5.91 -14.58 13.23
N SER A 230 -5.87 -15.36 14.32
CA SER A 230 -4.94 -16.48 14.44
C SER A 230 -5.23 -17.60 13.42
N ARG A 231 -4.18 -18.36 13.11
CA ARG A 231 -4.27 -19.54 12.22
C ARG A 231 -5.34 -20.54 12.64
N GLU A 232 -5.48 -20.74 13.95
CA GLU A 232 -6.43 -21.68 14.52
C GLU A 232 -7.85 -21.28 14.18
N ARG A 233 -8.21 -20.03 14.43
CA ARG A 233 -9.54 -19.47 14.13
C ARG A 233 -9.80 -19.34 12.63
N ALA A 234 -8.76 -19.07 11.86
CA ALA A 234 -8.87 -18.89 10.41
C ALA A 234 -9.36 -20.15 9.67
N LYS A 235 -9.14 -21.36 10.25
CA LYS A 235 -9.59 -22.62 9.66
C LYS A 235 -11.10 -22.77 9.62
N ASP A 236 -11.80 -22.09 10.53
CA ASP A 236 -13.27 -22.17 10.65
C ASP A 236 -13.97 -21.06 9.85
N CYS A 237 -13.22 -20.19 9.17
CA CYS A 237 -13.75 -19.11 8.37
C CYS A 237 -14.24 -19.60 7.00
N LYS A 238 -15.22 -18.87 6.43
CA LYS A 238 -15.91 -19.22 5.18
C LYS A 238 -14.97 -19.23 3.96
N LYS A 239 -14.04 -18.27 3.92
CA LYS A 239 -13.11 -18.09 2.81
C LYS A 239 -11.75 -18.72 3.11
N ARG A 240 -11.03 -19.07 2.06
CA ARG A 240 -9.66 -19.54 2.17
C ARG A 240 -8.80 -18.51 2.91
N PRO A 241 -8.15 -18.90 4.02
CA PRO A 241 -7.24 -18.03 4.72
C PRO A 241 -6.00 -17.67 3.87
N VAL A 242 -5.52 -16.44 4.02
CA VAL A 242 -4.25 -16.00 3.42
C VAL A 242 -3.27 -15.71 4.57
N TYR A 243 -2.24 -16.50 4.66
CA TYR A 243 -1.31 -16.48 5.78
C TYR A 243 -0.26 -15.39 5.63
N VAL A 244 0.08 -14.73 6.74
CA VAL A 244 1.22 -13.81 6.83
C VAL A 244 2.46 -14.64 7.12
N MET A 245 3.38 -14.71 6.14
CA MET A 245 4.67 -15.38 6.31
C MET A 245 5.69 -14.50 7.04
N GLY A 246 5.66 -13.21 6.75
CA GLY A 246 6.56 -12.25 7.35
C GLY A 246 6.16 -10.83 7.01
N TYR A 247 6.62 -9.90 7.84
CA TYR A 247 6.47 -8.48 7.58
C TYR A 247 7.67 -7.72 8.13
N GLY A 248 7.92 -6.55 7.56
CA GLY A 248 8.89 -5.59 8.04
C GLY A 248 8.34 -4.18 7.90
N VAL A 249 8.61 -3.35 8.90
CA VAL A 249 8.24 -1.94 8.93
C VAL A 249 9.48 -1.15 9.32
N ASP A 250 9.77 -0.09 8.59
CA ASP A 250 10.90 0.78 8.85
C ASP A 250 10.46 2.23 8.80
N HIS A 251 10.57 2.91 9.94
CA HIS A 251 10.29 4.33 10.10
C HIS A 251 11.55 5.10 10.50
N SER A 252 12.73 4.54 10.23
CA SER A 252 13.98 5.16 10.66
C SER A 252 14.22 6.56 10.09
N GLY A 253 13.59 6.90 8.97
CA GLY A 253 13.50 8.26 8.42
C GLY A 253 14.82 9.00 8.21
N ARG A 254 15.92 8.38 8.65
CA ARG A 254 17.22 9.02 8.82
C ARG A 254 17.83 9.48 7.50
N GLU A 255 17.52 8.76 6.44
CA GLU A 255 18.21 8.94 5.17
C GLU A 255 17.43 9.84 4.21
N VAL A 256 16.11 9.91 4.38
CA VAL A 256 15.27 10.78 3.54
C VAL A 256 15.07 12.17 4.17
N SER A 257 15.09 12.27 5.51
CA SER A 257 14.77 13.54 6.20
C SER A 257 15.97 14.38 6.62
N ARG A 258 17.17 13.82 6.71
CA ARG A 258 18.33 14.51 7.29
C ARG A 258 19.33 15.07 6.32
N SER A 259 19.29 14.68 5.07
CA SER A 259 20.18 15.26 4.09
C SER A 259 19.45 15.48 2.78
N SER A 260 19.55 16.70 2.28
CA SER A 260 19.40 16.95 0.85
C SER A 260 20.19 15.93 0.02
N GLU A 261 21.25 15.33 0.57
CA GLU A 261 22.01 14.25 -0.02
C GLU A 261 21.21 12.93 -0.14
N ALA A 262 20.37 12.57 0.80
CA ALA A 262 19.58 11.32 0.69
C ALA A 262 18.52 11.36 -0.42
N ILE A 263 17.95 12.53 -0.70
CA ILE A 263 17.14 12.74 -1.90
C ILE A 263 18.01 12.70 -3.16
N TRP A 264 19.29 13.10 -3.05
CA TRP A 264 20.22 13.19 -4.15
C TRP A 264 21.07 11.92 -4.37
N HIS A 265 21.35 11.21 -3.29
CA HIS A 265 22.06 9.92 -3.28
C HIS A 265 21.09 8.80 -2.92
N TRP A 266 20.02 8.66 -3.61
CA TRP A 266 18.99 7.62 -3.44
C TRP A 266 19.57 6.16 -3.39
N ASP A 267 20.69 6.00 -2.72
CA ASP A 267 21.42 4.74 -2.59
C ASP A 267 20.89 3.86 -1.45
N GLY A 268 20.05 4.42 -0.59
CA GLY A 268 19.36 3.73 0.48
C GLY A 268 17.89 4.07 0.47
N PHE A 269 17.10 3.27 -0.21
CA PHE A 269 15.65 3.29 -0.02
C PHE A 269 15.34 2.79 1.39
N VAL A 270 14.51 3.53 2.12
CA VAL A 270 13.96 3.12 3.43
C VAL A 270 13.35 1.69 3.39
N THR A 271 13.13 1.17 2.21
CA THR A 271 12.62 -0.17 1.94
C THR A 271 13.58 -1.31 2.27
N GLU A 272 14.90 -1.10 2.33
CA GLU A 272 15.87 -2.20 2.48
C GLU A 272 15.65 -2.95 3.79
N LYS A 273 15.57 -2.26 4.91
CA LYS A 273 15.37 -2.89 6.21
C LYS A 273 13.99 -3.52 6.36
N ALA A 274 12.95 -2.88 5.84
CA ALA A 274 11.60 -3.45 5.81
C ALA A 274 11.58 -4.75 4.98
N LYS A 275 12.20 -4.72 3.79
CA LYS A 275 12.39 -5.91 2.94
C LYS A 275 13.13 -7.00 3.67
N GLU A 276 14.34 -6.71 4.18
CA GLU A 276 15.18 -7.68 4.87
C GLU A 276 14.43 -8.38 6.01
N THR A 277 13.78 -7.61 6.87
CA THR A 277 13.02 -8.16 8.00
C THR A 277 11.86 -9.04 7.53
N ALA A 278 11.11 -8.61 6.51
CA ALA A 278 9.98 -9.37 5.97
C ALA A 278 10.46 -10.72 5.38
N PHE A 279 11.50 -10.70 4.55
CA PHE A 279 12.04 -11.90 3.90
C PHE A 279 12.73 -12.85 4.88
N GLN A 280 13.50 -12.33 5.83
CA GLN A 280 14.10 -13.13 6.90
C GLN A 280 13.04 -13.83 7.75
N THR A 281 11.97 -13.11 8.12
CA THR A 281 10.87 -13.68 8.91
C THR A 281 10.10 -14.72 8.10
N ALA A 282 9.87 -14.47 6.82
CA ALA A 282 9.22 -15.40 5.91
C ALA A 282 10.10 -16.62 5.58
N GLY A 283 11.42 -16.51 5.71
CA GLY A 283 12.37 -17.57 5.36
C GLY A 283 12.37 -17.91 3.87
N ILE A 284 12.26 -16.88 3.02
CA ILE A 284 12.24 -16.98 1.56
C ILE A 284 13.19 -15.96 0.94
N THR A 285 13.38 -16.05 -0.37
CA THR A 285 14.11 -15.12 -1.20
C THR A 285 13.19 -14.43 -2.22
N LEU A 286 13.71 -13.45 -2.92
CA LEU A 286 12.92 -12.74 -3.96
C LEU A 286 12.48 -13.69 -5.08
N THR A 287 13.24 -14.72 -5.39
CA THR A 287 12.93 -15.70 -6.44
C THR A 287 11.75 -16.60 -6.12
N ASP A 288 11.29 -16.61 -4.86
CA ASP A 288 10.14 -17.40 -4.42
C ASP A 288 8.81 -16.62 -4.55
N VAL A 289 8.87 -15.33 -4.94
CA VAL A 289 7.70 -14.46 -5.07
C VAL A 289 7.08 -14.61 -6.44
N ASP A 290 5.78 -14.92 -6.50
CA ASP A 290 5.05 -15.12 -7.77
C ASP A 290 4.36 -13.83 -8.26
N VAL A 291 3.94 -12.96 -7.36
CA VAL A 291 3.27 -11.70 -7.67
C VAL A 291 3.64 -10.63 -6.65
N ALA A 292 3.77 -9.40 -7.13
CA ALA A 292 4.08 -8.27 -6.26
C ALA A 292 3.02 -7.16 -6.38
N GLU A 293 2.58 -6.64 -5.25
CA GLU A 293 1.69 -5.49 -5.16
C GLU A 293 2.47 -4.33 -4.51
N MET A 294 3.04 -3.47 -5.33
CA MET A 294 4.03 -2.48 -4.92
C MET A 294 3.42 -1.08 -4.93
N TYR A 295 3.69 -0.30 -3.88
CA TYR A 295 3.09 1.03 -3.70
C TYR A 295 3.35 1.98 -4.89
N ASP A 296 2.27 2.54 -5.44
CA ASP A 296 2.28 3.25 -6.71
C ASP A 296 1.53 4.60 -6.69
N ALA A 297 1.56 5.34 -5.60
CA ALA A 297 0.95 6.67 -5.58
C ALA A 297 1.47 7.60 -6.71
N PHE A 298 2.65 7.32 -7.23
CA PHE A 298 3.22 7.94 -8.43
C PHE A 298 3.98 6.92 -9.27
N THR A 299 3.95 7.08 -10.60
CA THR A 299 4.63 6.17 -11.53
C THR A 299 6.09 5.93 -11.17
N ILE A 300 6.82 7.00 -10.77
CA ILE A 300 8.24 6.90 -10.39
C ILE A 300 8.46 6.08 -9.11
N PHE A 301 7.49 6.04 -8.18
CA PHE A 301 7.65 5.27 -6.95
C PHE A 301 7.66 3.77 -7.21
N LEU A 302 6.87 3.30 -8.18
CA LEU A 302 6.93 1.90 -8.59
C LEU A 302 8.30 1.57 -9.21
N LEU A 303 8.79 2.41 -10.13
CA LEU A 303 10.11 2.21 -10.74
C LEU A 303 11.22 2.15 -9.70
N ALA A 304 11.23 3.10 -8.77
CA ALA A 304 12.23 3.17 -7.72
C ALA A 304 12.21 1.93 -6.80
N GLN A 305 11.03 1.40 -6.50
CA GLN A 305 10.91 0.16 -5.71
C GLN A 305 11.38 -1.08 -6.46
N LEU A 306 11.10 -1.20 -7.77
CA LEU A 306 11.63 -2.30 -8.59
C LEU A 306 13.16 -2.40 -8.49
N GLU A 307 13.84 -1.26 -8.53
CA GLU A 307 15.30 -1.18 -8.37
C GLU A 307 15.75 -1.48 -6.92
N SER A 308 15.08 -0.88 -5.93
CA SER A 308 15.43 -1.05 -4.52
C SER A 308 15.22 -2.48 -4.02
N TYR A 309 14.18 -3.15 -4.51
CA TYR A 309 13.95 -4.57 -4.20
C TYR A 309 14.87 -5.51 -4.98
N GLY A 310 15.63 -5.00 -5.96
CA GLY A 310 16.55 -5.80 -6.78
C GLY A 310 15.85 -6.66 -7.83
N ILE A 311 14.65 -6.25 -8.25
CA ILE A 311 13.90 -6.89 -9.34
C ILE A 311 14.57 -6.61 -10.68
N CYS A 312 15.16 -5.43 -10.80
CA CYS A 312 16.02 -5.03 -11.91
C CYS A 312 17.20 -4.20 -11.40
N GLY A 313 18.19 -3.95 -12.26
CA GLY A 313 19.34 -3.13 -11.92
C GLY A 313 19.00 -1.63 -11.78
N ARG A 314 19.91 -0.90 -11.17
CA ARG A 314 19.77 0.54 -10.99
C ARG A 314 19.70 1.27 -12.35
N GLY A 315 18.66 2.08 -12.55
CA GLY A 315 18.40 2.79 -13.80
C GLY A 315 17.71 1.95 -14.89
N GLU A 316 17.42 0.68 -14.62
CA GLU A 316 16.83 -0.24 -15.60
C GLU A 316 15.30 -0.36 -15.50
N ALA A 317 14.69 0.12 -14.42
CA ALA A 317 13.27 -0.10 -14.16
C ALA A 317 12.37 0.44 -15.28
N GLY A 318 12.70 1.59 -15.87
CA GLY A 318 11.94 2.14 -16.99
C GLY A 318 11.88 1.20 -18.20
N ALA A 319 13.03 0.71 -18.64
CA ALA A 319 13.14 -0.26 -19.74
C ALA A 319 12.50 -1.61 -19.39
N PHE A 320 12.63 -2.05 -18.13
CA PHE A 320 12.03 -3.27 -17.62
C PHE A 320 10.49 -3.24 -17.72
N VAL A 321 9.87 -2.14 -17.34
CA VAL A 321 8.41 -1.97 -17.43
C VAL A 321 7.96 -1.81 -18.89
N GLU A 322 8.69 -1.02 -19.69
CA GLU A 322 8.41 -0.81 -21.11
C GLU A 322 8.43 -2.13 -21.91
N ALA A 323 9.30 -3.07 -21.51
CA ALA A 323 9.35 -4.43 -22.07
C ALA A 323 8.16 -5.32 -21.66
N GLY A 324 7.20 -4.83 -20.86
CA GLY A 324 5.99 -5.56 -20.49
C GLY A 324 6.18 -6.53 -19.30
N ASN A 325 7.29 -6.45 -18.58
CA ASN A 325 7.61 -7.42 -17.52
C ASN A 325 6.66 -7.39 -16.30
N LEU A 326 5.88 -6.31 -16.12
CA LEU A 326 4.86 -6.25 -15.05
C LEU A 326 3.51 -6.86 -15.44
N ARG A 327 3.31 -7.21 -16.72
CA ARG A 327 2.06 -7.80 -17.21
C ARG A 327 1.96 -9.28 -16.82
N LEU A 328 0.74 -9.83 -16.91
CA LEU A 328 0.53 -11.27 -16.82
C LEU A 328 1.37 -11.99 -17.89
N GLY A 329 2.12 -13.01 -17.48
CA GLY A 329 3.08 -13.70 -18.35
C GLY A 329 4.42 -12.99 -18.51
N GLY A 330 4.59 -11.78 -17.98
CA GLY A 330 5.87 -11.11 -17.86
C GLY A 330 6.75 -11.73 -16.75
N LYS A 331 7.97 -11.22 -16.64
CA LYS A 331 8.93 -11.76 -15.66
C LYS A 331 8.54 -11.50 -14.20
N TRP A 332 7.78 -10.44 -13.94
CA TRP A 332 7.43 -9.98 -12.60
C TRP A 332 6.01 -9.38 -12.58
N PRO A 333 4.96 -10.20 -12.66
CA PRO A 333 3.58 -9.70 -12.62
C PRO A 333 3.37 -8.84 -11.38
N SER A 334 2.89 -7.60 -11.56
CA SER A 334 2.81 -6.64 -10.47
C SER A 334 1.64 -5.69 -10.61
N ASN A 335 1.08 -5.26 -9.46
CA ASN A 335 0.02 -4.27 -9.38
C ASN A 335 -1.21 -4.66 -10.21
N THR A 336 -1.60 -5.91 -10.07
CA THR A 336 -2.52 -6.63 -10.96
C THR A 336 -3.98 -6.16 -10.91
N SER A 337 -4.30 -5.24 -10.01
CA SER A 337 -5.60 -4.55 -9.97
C SER A 337 -5.61 -3.19 -10.68
N GLY A 338 -4.44 -2.66 -11.04
CA GLY A 338 -4.27 -1.27 -11.44
C GLY A 338 -4.10 -0.32 -10.26
N THR A 339 -4.10 -0.85 -9.06
CA THR A 339 -3.77 -0.28 -7.75
C THR A 339 -4.14 1.20 -7.56
N GLU A 340 -3.30 2.05 -6.98
CA GLU A 340 -3.68 3.43 -6.64
C GLU A 340 -3.73 4.37 -7.84
N LEU A 341 -3.03 4.04 -8.94
CA LEU A 341 -3.07 4.84 -10.17
C LEU A 341 -4.35 4.64 -10.98
N SER A 342 -5.03 3.49 -10.85
CA SER A 342 -6.15 3.21 -11.75
C SER A 342 -7.33 2.46 -11.13
N TRP A 343 -7.13 1.69 -10.05
CA TRP A 343 -8.26 1.04 -9.36
C TRP A 343 -8.86 1.95 -8.32
N SER A 344 -8.14 2.23 -7.22
CA SER A 344 -8.63 3.06 -6.11
C SER A 344 -7.50 3.48 -5.20
N TYR A 345 -7.48 4.73 -4.76
CA TYR A 345 -6.50 5.21 -3.78
C TYR A 345 -6.99 4.95 -2.35
N LEU A 346 -6.44 3.95 -1.70
CA LEU A 346 -6.74 3.55 -0.32
C LEU A 346 -5.46 3.43 0.54
N GLN A 347 -4.46 4.23 0.25
CA GLN A 347 -3.20 4.37 1.01
C GLN A 347 -2.50 3.04 1.38
N GLY A 348 -2.22 2.20 0.38
CA GLY A 348 -1.55 0.92 0.54
C GLY A 348 -2.47 -0.26 0.90
N PHE A 349 -3.70 -0.01 1.35
CA PHE A 349 -4.69 -1.07 1.53
C PHE A 349 -5.14 -1.69 0.20
N THR A 350 -5.09 -0.93 -0.88
CA THR A 350 -5.36 -1.40 -2.24
C THR A 350 -4.45 -2.58 -2.60
N HIS A 351 -3.15 -2.42 -2.37
CA HIS A 351 -2.12 -3.44 -2.64
C HIS A 351 -2.32 -4.68 -1.75
N LEU A 352 -2.57 -4.46 -0.45
CA LEU A 352 -2.81 -5.56 0.48
C LEU A 352 -4.06 -6.36 0.11
N THR A 353 -5.13 -5.66 -0.30
CA THR A 353 -6.37 -6.30 -0.76
C THR A 353 -6.13 -7.15 -2.01
N GLU A 354 -5.36 -6.63 -2.97
CA GLU A 354 -5.06 -7.38 -4.18
C GLU A 354 -4.16 -8.57 -3.89
N GLY A 355 -3.12 -8.40 -3.06
CA GLY A 355 -2.29 -9.53 -2.62
C GLY A 355 -3.10 -10.66 -1.97
N ILE A 356 -4.10 -10.31 -1.14
CA ILE A 356 -5.02 -11.30 -0.54
C ILE A 356 -5.87 -11.96 -1.63
N ARG A 357 -6.43 -11.21 -2.59
CA ARG A 357 -7.24 -11.75 -3.68
C ARG A 357 -6.44 -12.68 -4.58
N GLN A 358 -5.19 -12.34 -4.91
CA GLN A 358 -4.29 -13.19 -5.68
C GLN A 358 -4.05 -14.53 -4.98
N MET A 359 -3.80 -14.51 -3.68
CA MET A 359 -3.58 -15.74 -2.89
C MET A 359 -4.87 -16.58 -2.74
N ARG A 360 -6.05 -15.97 -2.80
CA ARG A 360 -7.34 -16.66 -2.80
C ARG A 360 -7.75 -17.21 -4.17
N GLY A 361 -7.14 -16.74 -5.26
CA GLY A 361 -7.58 -17.02 -6.63
C GLY A 361 -8.82 -16.21 -7.03
N GLU A 362 -9.01 -15.02 -6.44
CA GLU A 362 -10.19 -14.15 -6.60
C GLU A 362 -9.89 -12.92 -7.47
N SER A 363 -8.76 -12.87 -8.17
CA SER A 363 -8.37 -11.71 -8.99
C SER A 363 -8.92 -11.74 -10.44
N GLY A 364 -9.79 -12.70 -10.76
CA GLY A 364 -10.49 -12.78 -12.06
C GLY A 364 -9.52 -12.81 -13.24
N GLU A 365 -9.75 -11.95 -14.25
CA GLU A 365 -8.90 -11.86 -15.45
C GLU A 365 -7.48 -11.37 -15.17
N CYS A 366 -7.24 -10.83 -13.96
CA CYS A 366 -5.93 -10.36 -13.51
C CYS A 366 -5.21 -11.38 -12.62
N GLN A 367 -5.74 -12.60 -12.48
CA GLN A 367 -5.14 -13.65 -11.66
C GLN A 367 -3.82 -14.13 -12.25
N VAL A 368 -2.76 -14.13 -11.43
CA VAL A 368 -1.51 -14.81 -11.74
C VAL A 368 -1.70 -16.30 -11.51
N ASN A 369 -1.65 -17.08 -12.57
CA ASN A 369 -1.90 -18.53 -12.50
C ASN A 369 -0.83 -19.23 -11.67
N GLY A 370 -1.29 -20.04 -10.71
CA GLY A 370 -0.40 -20.83 -9.87
C GLY A 370 0.31 -20.03 -8.76
N ALA A 371 0.02 -18.74 -8.60
CA ALA A 371 0.64 -17.93 -7.56
C ALA A 371 0.36 -18.49 -6.15
N GLU A 372 1.43 -18.68 -5.38
CA GLU A 372 1.42 -19.19 -4.00
C GLU A 372 1.95 -18.18 -3.00
N ILE A 373 2.81 -17.26 -3.45
CA ILE A 373 3.48 -16.24 -2.62
C ILE A 373 3.29 -14.86 -3.25
N ALA A 374 2.74 -13.93 -2.48
CA ALA A 374 2.63 -12.53 -2.85
C ALA A 374 3.50 -11.65 -1.95
N MET A 375 4.20 -10.70 -2.56
CA MET A 375 4.88 -9.61 -1.86
C MET A 375 4.02 -8.35 -1.96
N VAL A 376 3.76 -7.72 -0.83
CA VAL A 376 3.06 -6.44 -0.76
C VAL A 376 3.99 -5.40 -0.17
N THR A 377 4.11 -4.23 -0.80
CA THR A 377 4.94 -3.15 -0.29
C THR A 377 4.13 -1.90 0.00
N GLY A 378 4.61 -1.10 0.94
CA GLY A 378 4.07 0.20 1.29
C GLY A 378 5.17 1.23 1.42
N LEU A 379 4.89 2.46 0.99
CA LEU A 379 5.82 3.57 1.07
C LEU A 379 5.07 4.82 1.54
N GLY A 380 5.52 5.41 2.63
CA GLY A 380 4.84 6.55 3.24
C GLY A 380 5.81 7.64 3.73
N GLY A 381 5.24 8.77 4.13
CA GLY A 381 6.00 9.84 4.79
C GLY A 381 6.82 10.74 3.87
N MET A 382 6.66 10.66 2.58
CA MET A 382 7.27 11.61 1.62
C MET A 382 6.53 12.96 1.56
N MET A 383 5.60 13.21 2.47
CA MET A 383 4.75 14.42 2.46
C MET A 383 5.45 15.63 3.03
N GLU A 384 6.32 15.41 4.02
CA GLU A 384 7.09 16.47 4.68
C GLU A 384 8.45 15.92 5.13
N PRO A 385 9.53 16.68 4.90
CA PRO A 385 10.82 16.37 5.49
C PRO A 385 10.74 16.46 7.01
N GLY A 386 11.07 15.39 7.68
CA GLY A 386 11.01 15.30 9.15
C GLY A 386 9.77 14.59 9.73
N THR A 387 8.74 14.31 8.95
CA THR A 387 7.57 13.55 9.41
C THR A 387 7.64 12.06 9.05
N GLY A 388 8.81 11.45 9.24
CA GLY A 388 8.99 10.01 9.19
C GLY A 388 8.50 9.33 7.91
N SER A 389 9.37 9.20 6.94
CA SER A 389 9.14 8.26 5.83
C SER A 389 9.04 6.85 6.41
N GLY A 390 7.95 6.15 6.08
CA GLY A 390 7.76 4.76 6.43
C GLY A 390 7.89 3.88 5.22
N ALA A 391 8.59 2.76 5.36
CA ALA A 391 8.54 1.68 4.40
C ALA A 391 7.99 0.43 5.08
N ALA A 392 7.25 -0.35 4.34
CA ALA A 392 6.71 -1.60 4.84
C ALA A 392 6.72 -2.66 3.73
N CYS A 393 6.93 -3.90 4.14
CA CYS A 393 6.86 -5.06 3.27
C CYS A 393 6.13 -6.19 4.01
N CYS A 394 5.23 -6.88 3.33
CA CYS A 394 4.51 -8.03 3.84
C CYS A 394 4.56 -9.16 2.83
N ILE A 395 4.85 -10.36 3.30
CA ILE A 395 4.85 -11.57 2.49
C ILE A 395 3.62 -12.40 2.88
N LEU A 396 2.82 -12.68 1.88
CA LEU A 396 1.58 -13.44 2.02
C LEU A 396 1.71 -14.77 1.27
N ARG A 397 1.00 -15.79 1.76
CA ARG A 397 0.84 -17.03 1.03
C ARG A 397 -0.58 -17.61 1.17
N ARG A 398 -0.93 -18.43 0.22
CA ARG A 398 -2.16 -19.23 0.27
C ARG A 398 -2.03 -20.49 1.11
#